data_74fdfc9e73604b9e591d1f1288a4714c
#
_entry.id   74fdfc9e73604b9e591d1f1288a4714c
#
_cell.length_a   1.000
_cell.length_b   1.000
_cell.length_c   1.000
_cell.angle_alpha   90.00
_cell.angle_beta   90.00
_cell.angle_gamma   90.00
#
_symmetry.space_group_name_H-M   'P 1'
#
loop_
_entity.id
_entity.type
_entity.pdbx_description
1 polymer ?
#
loop_
_entity_poly.entity_id
_entity_poly.type
_entity_poly.pdbx_seq_one_letter_code
_entity_poly.pdbx_strand_id
1 'polypeptide(L)' 'MEKIRNVSLEKEKIRVDFSNLDLPPAVRNFMPDVYRNGDSYLCILGTEPDRLIIGTGATVMRALEDWDRSYHTLYP' A
#
# COMPACT_ATOMS: atom_id res chain seq x y z
N MET A 1 -7.05 29.16 -0.33
CA MET A 1 -7.13 28.54 -0.08
C MET A 1 -7.09 27.64 -0.03
N GLU A 2 -7.13 27.27 -0.05
CA GLU A 2 -7.11 26.45 0.09
C GLU A 2 -7.39 25.41 0.10
N LYS A 3 -7.64 24.84 0.05
CA LYS A 3 -8.26 23.85 0.14
C LYS A 3 -8.03 22.76 -0.73
N ILE A 4 -7.54 22.83 -1.72
CA ILE A 4 -7.27 21.90 -2.68
C ILE A 4 -6.40 20.84 -2.23
N ARG A 5 -5.39 21.14 -1.61
CA ARG A 5 -4.48 20.21 -1.10
C ARG A 5 -5.14 19.23 -0.22
N ASN A 6 -6.33 19.47 0.08
CA ASN A 6 -7.03 18.58 0.94
C ASN A 6 -7.25 17.23 0.37
N VAL A 7 -7.12 17.09 -0.93
CA VAL A 7 -7.29 15.80 -1.53
C VAL A 7 -6.35 14.79 -0.92
N SER A 8 -5.08 15.12 -0.86
CA SER A 8 -4.14 14.18 -0.28
C SER A 8 -4.32 14.06 1.22
N LEU A 9 -4.82 15.11 1.85
CA LEU A 9 -5.03 15.06 3.27
C LEU A 9 -6.20 14.21 3.67
N GLU A 10 -7.06 13.88 2.72
CA GLU A 10 -8.22 13.06 3.01
C GLU A 10 -7.89 11.59 3.09
N LYS A 11 -6.71 11.19 2.65
CA LYS A 11 -6.31 9.81 2.76
C LYS A 11 -5.60 9.59 4.07
N GLU A 12 -6.12 8.66 4.83
CA GLU A 12 -5.59 8.36 6.14
C GLU A 12 -4.53 7.28 6.02
N LYS A 13 -3.33 7.57 6.48
CA LYS A 13 -2.27 6.58 6.47
C LYS A 13 -2.50 5.59 7.60
N ILE A 14 -2.45 4.32 7.28
CA ILE A 14 -2.71 3.24 8.21
C ILE A 14 -1.40 2.69 8.72
N ARG A 15 -1.30 2.52 10.02
CA ARG A 15 -0.12 1.92 10.63
C ARG A 15 -0.24 0.40 10.54
N VAL A 16 0.78 -0.24 10.00
CA VAL A 16 0.79 -1.68 9.82
C VAL A 16 1.94 -2.28 10.62
N ASP A 17 1.66 -3.40 11.27
CA ASP A 17 2.71 -4.13 11.98
C ASP A 17 3.37 -5.11 11.01
N PHE A 18 4.48 -4.69 10.43
CA PHE A 18 5.17 -5.50 9.42
C PHE A 18 5.96 -6.66 10.02
N SER A 19 5.98 -6.80 11.33
CA SER A 19 6.60 -7.95 11.95
C SER A 19 5.67 -9.16 11.99
N ASN A 20 4.41 -8.97 11.58
CA ASN A 20 3.44 -10.05 11.55
C ASN A 20 3.86 -11.11 10.53
N LEU A 21 4.07 -12.33 11.00
CA LEU A 21 4.56 -13.41 10.16
C LEU A 21 3.54 -13.91 9.15
N ASP A 22 2.28 -13.52 9.31
CA ASP A 22 1.24 -13.87 8.33
C ASP A 22 1.32 -13.03 7.07
N LEU A 23 2.11 -11.95 7.08
CA LEU A 23 2.26 -11.12 5.90
C LEU A 23 3.23 -11.77 4.91
N PRO A 24 3.01 -11.56 3.60
CA PRO A 24 3.95 -12.06 2.59
C PRO A 24 5.35 -11.52 2.82
N PRO A 25 6.39 -12.29 2.52
CA PRO A 25 7.76 -11.85 2.75
C PRO A 25 8.12 -10.52 2.09
N ALA A 26 7.66 -10.28 0.86
CA ALA A 26 7.97 -9.02 0.19
C ALA A 26 7.34 -7.84 0.93
N VAL A 27 6.12 -8.01 1.43
CA VAL A 27 5.45 -6.96 2.20
C VAL A 27 6.26 -6.66 3.47
N ARG A 28 6.72 -7.71 4.15
CA ARG A 28 7.48 -7.51 5.38
C ARG A 28 8.83 -6.84 5.12
N ASN A 29 9.44 -7.14 3.98
CA ASN A 29 10.73 -6.57 3.63
C ASN A 29 10.63 -5.12 3.18
N PHE A 30 9.67 -4.81 2.33
CA PHE A 30 9.58 -3.48 1.73
C PHE A 30 8.71 -2.52 2.52
N MET A 31 7.83 -3.04 3.36
CA MET A 31 6.99 -2.22 4.23
C MET A 31 6.27 -1.10 3.47
N PRO A 32 5.46 -1.47 2.47
CA PRO A 32 4.76 -0.45 1.68
C PRO A 32 3.78 0.37 2.53
N ASP A 33 3.53 1.59 2.10
CA ASP A 33 2.60 2.47 2.80
C ASP A 33 1.17 2.07 2.47
N VAL A 34 0.31 2.09 3.49
CA VAL A 34 -1.10 1.77 3.33
C VAL A 34 -1.93 2.99 3.69
N TYR A 35 -2.91 3.30 2.86
CA TYR A 35 -3.81 4.43 3.08
C TYR A 35 -5.24 3.97 2.99
N ARG A 36 -6.09 4.57 3.81
CA ARG A 36 -7.51 4.36 3.71
C ARG A 36 -8.07 5.33 2.67
N ASN A 37 -8.86 4.81 1.74
CA ASN A 37 -9.43 5.61 0.67
C ASN A 37 -10.92 5.27 0.58
N GLY A 38 -11.73 6.00 1.35
CA GLY A 38 -13.15 5.72 1.41
C GLY A 38 -13.40 4.35 2.04
N ASP A 39 -14.05 3.48 1.29
CA ASP A 39 -14.39 2.14 1.78
C ASP A 39 -13.33 1.11 1.45
N SER A 40 -12.21 1.53 0.91
CA SER A 40 -11.17 0.60 0.52
C SER A 40 -9.82 1.06 1.03
N TYR A 41 -8.80 0.25 0.75
CA TYR A 41 -7.44 0.55 1.19
C TYR A 41 -6.51 0.51 0.00
N LEU A 42 -5.48 1.34 0.05
CA LEU A 42 -4.51 1.51 -1.02
C LEU A 42 -3.13 1.26 -0.45
N CYS A 43 -2.37 0.40 -1.10
CA CYS A 43 -1.02 0.07 -0.66
C CYS A 43 -0.06 0.49 -1.77
N ILE A 44 0.91 1.34 -1.45
CA ILE A 44 1.78 1.92 -2.45
C ILE A 44 3.23 1.88 -2.00
N LEU A 45 4.09 1.43 -2.88
CA LEU A 45 5.53 1.61 -2.69
C LEU A 45 6.24 1.30 -3.99
N GLY A 46 7.14 2.20 -4.38
CA GLY A 46 8.02 1.93 -5.50
C GLY A 46 9.32 1.32 -5.01
N THR A 47 9.79 0.30 -5.69
CA THR A 47 11.07 -0.31 -5.35
C THR A 47 12.20 0.31 -6.14
N GLU A 48 11.87 1.09 -7.17
CA GLU A 48 12.81 1.84 -7.98
C GLU A 48 12.19 3.18 -8.29
N PRO A 49 13.00 4.20 -8.61
CA PRO A 49 12.48 5.56 -8.77
C PRO A 49 11.32 5.69 -9.75
N ASP A 50 11.33 4.92 -10.83
CA ASP A 50 10.29 5.03 -11.84
C ASP A 50 9.34 3.84 -11.85
N ARG A 51 9.34 3.03 -10.81
CA ARG A 51 8.44 1.88 -10.73
C ARG A 51 7.62 1.95 -9.45
N LEU A 52 6.36 2.19 -9.62
CA LEU A 52 5.43 2.29 -8.51
C LEU A 52 4.54 1.06 -8.50
N ILE A 53 4.50 0.37 -7.37
CA ILE A 53 3.68 -0.81 -7.20
C ILE A 53 2.50 -0.44 -6.34
N ILE A 54 1.29 -0.73 -6.83
CA ILE A 54 0.06 -0.35 -6.16
C ILE A 54 -0.80 -1.58 -5.95
N GLY A 55 -1.32 -1.70 -4.74
CA GLY A 55 -2.29 -2.73 -4.41
C GLY A 55 -3.51 -2.11 -3.78
N THR A 56 -4.68 -2.71 -4.00
CA THR A 56 -5.93 -2.23 -3.43
C THR A 56 -6.71 -3.38 -2.87
N GLY A 57 -7.61 -3.07 -1.94
CA GLY A 57 -8.45 -4.09 -1.37
C GLY A 57 -9.49 -3.51 -0.42
N ALA A 58 -10.47 -4.30 -0.08
CA ALA A 58 -11.52 -3.90 0.85
C ALA A 58 -11.03 -3.92 2.30
N THR A 59 -9.89 -4.53 2.55
CA THR A 59 -9.28 -4.55 3.88
C THR A 59 -7.80 -4.27 3.72
N VAL A 60 -7.14 -3.94 4.84
CA VAL A 60 -5.70 -3.71 4.81
C VAL A 60 -4.98 -4.95 4.32
N MET A 61 -5.36 -6.13 4.82
CA MET A 61 -4.70 -7.35 4.41
C MET A 61 -4.86 -7.61 2.92
N ARG A 62 -6.04 -7.34 2.37
CA ARG A 62 -6.26 -7.53 0.95
C ARG A 62 -5.45 -6.56 0.10
N ALA A 63 -5.30 -5.33 0.57
CA ALA A 63 -4.46 -4.36 -0.14
C ALA A 63 -3.00 -4.80 -0.14
N LEU A 64 -2.54 -5.34 0.99
CA LEU A 64 -1.16 -5.83 1.09
C LEU A 64 -0.95 -7.05 0.19
N GLU A 65 -1.92 -7.95 0.15
CA GLU A 65 -1.83 -9.14 -0.71
C GLU A 65 -1.83 -8.75 -2.17
N ASP A 66 -2.63 -7.76 -2.54
CA ASP A 66 -2.68 -7.30 -3.91
C ASP A 66 -1.37 -6.63 -4.30
N TRP A 67 -0.78 -5.87 -3.39
CA TRP A 67 0.53 -5.26 -3.60
C TRP A 67 1.58 -6.35 -3.81
N ASP A 68 1.53 -7.40 -3.00
CA ASP A 68 2.46 -8.52 -3.12
C ASP A 68 2.34 -9.19 -4.49
N ARG A 69 1.12 -9.39 -4.95
CA ARG A 69 0.90 -9.99 -6.26
C ARG A 69 1.46 -9.10 -7.37
N SER A 70 1.25 -7.81 -7.26
CA SER A 70 1.77 -6.86 -8.24
C SER A 70 3.30 -6.84 -8.22
N TYR A 71 3.88 -6.93 -7.04
CA TYR A 71 5.34 -6.99 -6.91
C TYR A 71 5.90 -8.20 -7.65
N HIS A 72 5.29 -9.36 -7.46
CA HIS A 72 5.78 -10.59 -8.09
C HIS A 72 5.51 -10.62 -9.59
N THR A 73 4.56 -9.83 -10.07
CA THR A 73 4.35 -9.69 -11.50
C THR A 73 5.47 -8.89 -12.14
N LEU A 74 5.95 -7.87 -11.44
CA LEU A 74 7.05 -7.03 -11.95
C LEU A 74 8.42 -7.69 -11.75
N TYR A 75 8.56 -8.47 -10.71
CA TYR A 75 9.84 -9.09 -10.35
C TYR A 75 9.64 -10.59 -10.15
N PRO A 76 9.39 -11.33 -11.21
CA PRO A 76 9.09 -12.76 -11.13
C PRO A 76 10.29 -13.60 -10.67
#